data_1fdae572a4bf775d774379b47ae40b70
#
_entry.id   1fdae572a4bf775d774379b47ae40b70
#
_cell.length_a   1.000
_cell.length_b   1.000
_cell.length_c   1.000
_cell.angle_alpha   90.00
_cell.angle_beta   90.00
_cell.angle_gamma   90.00
#
_symmetry.space_group_name_H-M   'P 1'
#
loop_
_entity.id
_entity.type
_entity.pdbx_description
1 polymer ?
#
loop_
_entity_poly.entity_id
_entity_poly.type
_entity_poly.pdbx_seq_one_letter_code
_entity_poly.pdbx_strand_id
1 'polypeptide(L)'
;ACLAAPPPAVGEVERANLLARWLFRGTAMDRPVAALSGGERLRISLACTLHATPAPQLLVLDEPTNNLDLWAVRELERALCAYRGALVVISHDAAFVEAIAPTRRLALEGGRLLE
;
A
#
# COMPACT_ATOMS: atom_id res chain seq x y z
N ALA A 1 -13.03 -4.10 -7.23
CA ALA A 1 -12.85 -3.56 -8.57
C ALA A 1 -11.41 -3.67 -9.07
N CYS A 2 -10.38 -3.43 -8.24
CA CYS A 2 -8.98 -3.51 -8.68
C CYS A 2 -8.54 -4.91 -9.14
N LEU A 3 -9.17 -5.98 -8.66
CA LEU A 3 -8.82 -7.35 -9.05
C LEU A 3 -9.64 -7.90 -10.22
N ALA A 4 -10.78 -7.30 -10.52
CA ALA A 4 -11.64 -7.76 -11.61
C ALA A 4 -11.15 -7.34 -13.01
N ALA A 5 -10.32 -6.29 -13.09
CA ALA A 5 -9.69 -5.85 -14.33
C ALA A 5 -8.26 -5.43 -14.03
N PRO A 6 -7.28 -6.33 -14.22
CA PRO A 6 -5.88 -5.91 -14.16
C PRO A 6 -5.62 -4.87 -15.24
N PRO A 7 -4.71 -3.93 -15.00
CA PRO A 7 -4.25 -3.07 -16.06
C PRO A 7 -3.77 -3.94 -17.23
N PRO A 8 -4.10 -3.59 -18.46
CA PRO A 8 -3.91 -4.45 -19.64
C PRO A 8 -2.45 -4.78 -20.00
N ALA A 9 -1.50 -4.29 -19.23
CA ALA A 9 -0.07 -4.41 -19.51
C ALA A 9 0.70 -5.40 -18.59
N VAL A 10 0.06 -5.99 -17.58
CA VAL A 10 0.76 -6.88 -16.63
C VAL A 10 0.41 -8.33 -16.94
N GLY A 11 1.40 -9.13 -17.32
CA GLY A 11 1.25 -10.55 -17.56
C GLY A 11 0.78 -11.32 -16.32
N GLU A 12 0.16 -12.48 -16.50
CA GLU A 12 -0.36 -13.31 -15.41
C GLU A 12 0.74 -13.68 -14.38
N VAL A 13 1.95 -13.94 -14.86
CA VAL A 13 3.13 -14.23 -14.02
C VAL A 13 3.55 -13.02 -13.19
N GLU A 14 3.52 -11.82 -13.76
CA GLU A 14 3.84 -10.59 -13.04
C GLU A 14 2.79 -10.28 -11.97
N ARG A 15 1.52 -10.51 -12.27
CA ARG A 15 0.43 -10.39 -11.29
C ARG A 15 0.60 -11.36 -10.13
N ALA A 16 0.89 -12.61 -10.42
CA ALA A 16 1.14 -13.63 -9.41
C ALA A 16 2.34 -13.26 -8.52
N ASN A 17 3.42 -12.79 -9.12
CA ASN A 17 4.60 -12.33 -8.39
C ASN A 17 4.30 -11.10 -7.51
N LEU A 18 3.51 -10.15 -8.02
CA LEU A 18 3.09 -8.98 -7.26
C LEU A 18 2.26 -9.39 -6.03
N LEU A 19 1.24 -10.21 -6.22
CA LEU A 19 0.39 -10.69 -5.14
C LEU A 19 1.18 -11.53 -4.13
N ALA A 20 2.14 -12.34 -4.60
CA ALA A 20 3.01 -13.12 -3.74
C ALA A 20 3.90 -12.24 -2.83
N ARG A 21 4.37 -11.09 -3.30
CA ARG A 21 5.09 -10.10 -2.49
C ARG A 21 4.23 -9.56 -1.36
N TRP A 22 2.95 -9.34 -1.61
CA TRP A 22 1.97 -8.89 -0.62
C TRP A 22 1.36 -10.04 0.19
N LEU A 23 2.02 -11.22 0.19
CA LEU A 23 1.63 -12.42 0.94
C LEU A 23 0.32 -13.09 0.49
N PHE A 24 -0.07 -12.88 -0.76
CA PHE A 24 -1.12 -13.67 -1.39
C PHE A 24 -0.49 -14.83 -2.15
N ARG A 25 -0.59 -16.04 -1.63
CA ARG A 25 0.02 -17.24 -2.20
C ARG A 25 -1.00 -18.37 -2.34
N GLY A 26 -0.78 -19.24 -3.33
CA GLY A 26 -1.61 -20.41 -3.58
C GLY A 26 -3.07 -20.06 -3.82
N THR A 27 -3.98 -20.79 -3.21
CA THR A 27 -5.44 -20.62 -3.37
C THR A 27 -5.98 -19.25 -2.91
N ALA A 28 -5.22 -18.50 -2.12
CA ALA A 28 -5.61 -17.16 -1.70
C ALA A 28 -5.66 -16.16 -2.88
N MET A 29 -4.92 -16.43 -3.95
CA MET A 29 -4.90 -15.60 -5.17
C MET A 29 -6.21 -15.70 -5.97
N ASP A 30 -6.90 -16.82 -5.88
CA ASP A 30 -8.12 -17.11 -6.64
C ASP A 30 -9.39 -16.74 -5.85
N ARG A 31 -9.25 -16.31 -4.61
CA ARG A 31 -10.39 -15.95 -3.77
C ARG A 31 -11.03 -14.64 -4.22
N PRO A 32 -12.37 -14.57 -4.27
CA PRO A 32 -13.04 -13.31 -4.56
C PRO A 32 -12.76 -12.27 -3.45
N VAL A 33 -12.65 -11.00 -3.84
CA VAL A 33 -12.34 -9.89 -2.90
C VAL A 33 -13.32 -9.83 -1.73
N ALA A 34 -14.57 -10.17 -1.98
CA ALA A 34 -15.61 -10.20 -0.94
C ALA A 34 -15.33 -11.24 0.17
N ALA A 35 -14.58 -12.30 -0.13
CA ALA A 35 -14.21 -13.35 0.83
C ALA A 35 -12.93 -13.04 1.63
N LEU A 36 -12.29 -11.90 1.37
CA LEU A 36 -11.05 -11.49 2.03
C LEU A 36 -11.35 -10.78 3.36
N SER A 37 -10.45 -10.93 4.33
CA SER A 37 -10.46 -10.14 5.56
C SER A 37 -10.21 -8.65 5.27
N GLY A 38 -10.48 -7.78 6.25
CA GLY A 38 -10.21 -6.34 6.12
C GLY A 38 -8.74 -6.05 5.81
N GLY A 39 -7.81 -6.70 6.51
CA GLY A 39 -6.37 -6.57 6.28
C GLY A 39 -5.93 -7.10 4.91
N GLU A 40 -6.48 -8.22 4.46
CA GLU A 40 -6.23 -8.75 3.12
C GLU A 40 -6.74 -7.79 2.03
N ARG A 41 -7.92 -7.23 2.21
CA ARG A 41 -8.48 -6.22 1.28
C ARG A 41 -7.61 -4.97 1.21
N LEU A 42 -7.13 -4.48 2.36
CA LEU A 42 -6.23 -3.34 2.40
C LEU A 42 -4.93 -3.62 1.65
N ARG A 43 -4.29 -4.77 1.89
CA ARG A 43 -3.07 -5.18 1.18
C ARG A 43 -3.25 -5.21 -0.33
N ILE A 44 -4.35 -5.79 -0.81
CA ILE A 44 -4.65 -5.83 -2.25
C ILE A 44 -4.89 -4.43 -2.81
N SER A 45 -5.64 -3.59 -2.10
CA SER A 45 -5.88 -2.21 -2.55
C SER A 45 -4.58 -1.43 -2.66
N LEU A 46 -3.69 -1.56 -1.68
CA LEU A 46 -2.37 -0.93 -1.72
C LEU A 46 -1.52 -1.46 -2.87
N ALA A 47 -1.47 -2.79 -3.04
CA ALA A 47 -0.72 -3.41 -4.15
C ALA A 47 -1.24 -2.90 -5.51
N CYS A 48 -2.54 -2.89 -5.72
CA CYS A 48 -3.13 -2.40 -6.96
C CYS A 48 -2.84 -0.91 -7.20
N THR A 49 -2.92 -0.09 -6.17
CA THR A 49 -2.73 1.35 -6.27
C THR A 49 -1.27 1.70 -6.55
N LEU A 50 -0.34 1.10 -5.80
CA LEU A 50 1.08 1.40 -5.91
C LEU A 50 1.73 0.87 -7.20
N HIS A 51 1.14 -0.17 -7.78
CA HIS A 51 1.61 -0.77 -9.04
C HIS A 51 0.68 -0.50 -10.23
N ALA A 52 -0.23 0.47 -10.10
CA ALA A 52 -1.08 0.89 -11.21
C ALA A 52 -0.27 1.50 -12.35
N THR A 53 -0.76 1.32 -13.57
CA THR A 53 -0.19 1.95 -14.75
C THR A 53 -1.31 2.67 -15.51
N PRO A 54 -1.26 4.00 -15.61
CA PRO A 54 -0.27 4.91 -15.02
C PRO A 54 -0.35 4.96 -13.49
N ALA A 55 0.77 5.22 -12.83
CA ALA A 55 0.80 5.40 -11.39
C ALA A 55 0.04 6.68 -10.98
N PRO A 56 -0.64 6.69 -9.81
CA PRO A 56 -1.30 7.91 -9.31
C PRO A 56 -0.26 9.01 -9.08
N GLN A 57 -0.64 10.26 -9.34
CA GLN A 57 0.23 11.41 -9.12
C GLN A 57 0.31 11.83 -7.65
N LEU A 58 -0.76 11.59 -6.90
CA LEU A 58 -0.86 11.83 -5.47
C LEU A 58 -1.44 10.60 -4.79
N LEU A 59 -0.81 10.19 -3.72
CA LEU A 59 -1.28 9.12 -2.84
C LEU A 59 -1.43 9.68 -1.43
N VAL A 60 -2.60 9.48 -0.84
CA VAL A 60 -2.90 9.86 0.55
C VAL A 60 -3.20 8.59 1.32
N LEU A 61 -2.45 8.33 2.37
CA LEU A 61 -2.59 7.17 3.24
C LEU A 61 -2.86 7.62 4.67
N ASP A 62 -3.94 7.12 5.24
CA ASP A 62 -4.33 7.38 6.63
C ASP A 62 -4.19 6.09 7.43
N GLU A 63 -3.26 6.11 8.39
CA GLU A 63 -2.89 4.98 9.27
C GLU A 63 -2.68 3.65 8.50
N PRO A 64 -1.84 3.64 7.45
CA PRO A 64 -1.76 2.50 6.53
C PRO A 64 -1.16 1.23 7.15
N THR A 65 -0.49 1.34 8.30
CA THR A 65 0.08 0.18 9.02
C THR A 65 -0.92 -0.53 9.91
N ASN A 66 -2.07 0.07 10.19
CA ASN A 66 -3.11 -0.55 10.98
C ASN A 66 -3.62 -1.85 10.33
N ASN A 67 -3.71 -2.91 11.12
CA ASN A 67 -4.14 -4.25 10.68
C ASN A 67 -3.22 -4.91 9.63
N LEU A 68 -2.00 -4.43 9.46
CA LEU A 68 -0.96 -5.10 8.69
C LEU A 68 -0.03 -5.88 9.62
N ASP A 69 0.38 -7.07 9.18
CA ASP A 69 1.49 -7.78 9.80
C ASP A 69 2.83 -7.16 9.39
N LEU A 70 3.89 -7.54 10.10
CA LEU A 70 5.24 -6.99 9.89
C LEU A 70 5.74 -7.12 8.45
N TRP A 71 5.39 -8.21 7.77
CA TRP A 71 5.81 -8.43 6.39
C TRP A 71 5.09 -7.50 5.43
N ALA A 72 3.79 -7.31 5.62
CA ALA A 72 3.00 -6.38 4.82
C ALA A 72 3.44 -4.93 5.04
N VAL A 73 3.80 -4.54 6.27
CA VAL A 73 4.39 -3.23 6.56
C VAL A 73 5.68 -3.03 5.79
N ARG A 74 6.59 -4.00 5.77
CA ARG A 74 7.84 -3.92 5.01
C ARG A 74 7.65 -3.83 3.51
N GLU A 75 6.68 -4.55 2.95
CA GLU A 75 6.36 -4.42 1.53
C GLU A 75 5.75 -3.04 1.21
N LEU A 76 4.92 -2.50 2.11
CA LEU A 76 4.42 -1.14 2.01
C LEU A 76 5.56 -0.11 2.02
N GLU A 77 6.48 -0.20 2.99
CA GLU A 77 7.67 0.65 3.07
C GLU A 77 8.46 0.64 1.76
N ARG A 78 8.76 -0.55 1.23
CA ARG A 78 9.47 -0.69 -0.05
C ARG A 78 8.74 -0.04 -1.21
N ALA A 79 7.44 -0.29 -1.30
CA ALA A 79 6.63 0.25 -2.37
C ALA A 79 6.54 1.78 -2.30
N LEU A 80 6.41 2.35 -1.10
CA LEU A 80 6.38 3.80 -0.89
C LEU A 80 7.74 4.46 -1.18
N CYS A 81 8.86 3.82 -0.79
CA CYS A 81 10.19 4.30 -1.14
C CYS A 81 10.45 4.31 -2.66
N ALA A 82 9.84 3.39 -3.38
CA ALA A 82 9.94 3.32 -4.85
C ALA A 82 8.93 4.24 -5.57
N TYR A 83 7.91 4.72 -4.86
CA TYR A 83 6.86 5.57 -5.43
C TYR A 83 7.43 6.94 -5.82
N ARG A 84 7.06 7.42 -7.01
CA ARG A 84 7.60 8.67 -7.58
C ARG A 84 6.61 9.83 -7.60
N GLY A 85 5.36 9.59 -7.20
CA GLY A 85 4.35 10.64 -7.08
C GLY A 85 4.46 11.39 -5.75
N ALA A 86 3.57 12.35 -5.55
CA ALA A 86 3.41 13.02 -4.28
C ALA A 86 2.75 12.08 -3.25
N LEU A 87 3.28 12.06 -2.03
CA LEU A 87 2.83 11.18 -0.96
C LEU A 87 2.49 12.00 0.28
N VAL A 88 1.30 11.78 0.82
CA VAL A 88 0.86 12.27 2.12
C VAL A 88 0.54 11.07 2.99
N VAL A 89 1.20 10.95 4.13
CA VAL A 89 0.96 9.86 5.08
C VAL A 89 0.58 10.45 6.43
N ILE A 90 -0.49 9.95 6.99
CA ILE A 90 -0.91 10.20 8.37
C ILE A 90 -0.60 8.92 9.15
N SER A 91 0.26 8.98 10.13
CA SER A 91 0.62 7.82 10.95
C SER A 91 1.17 8.24 12.31
N HIS A 92 0.88 7.47 13.33
CA HIS A 92 1.50 7.56 14.64
C HIS A 92 2.64 6.54 14.83
N ASP A 93 2.89 5.69 13.85
CA ASP A 93 4.00 4.72 13.85
C ASP A 93 5.30 5.42 13.44
N ALA A 94 6.09 5.81 14.45
CA ALA A 94 7.35 6.52 14.24
C ALA A 94 8.37 5.70 13.42
N ALA A 95 8.41 4.37 13.61
CA ALA A 95 9.33 3.50 12.88
C ALA A 95 8.98 3.44 11.39
N PHE A 96 7.71 3.32 11.07
CA PHE A 96 7.20 3.36 9.70
C PHE A 96 7.49 4.72 9.03
N VAL A 97 7.18 5.82 9.72
CA VAL A 97 7.45 7.17 9.20
C VAL A 97 8.94 7.38 8.93
N GLU A 98 9.81 6.84 9.79
CA GLU A 98 11.26 6.92 9.58
C GLU A 98 11.72 6.07 8.39
N ALA A 99 11.17 4.87 8.23
CA ALA A 99 11.51 3.96 7.14
C ALA A 99 11.18 4.52 5.74
N ILE A 100 10.05 5.23 5.60
CA ILE A 100 9.67 5.86 4.33
C ILE A 100 10.42 7.17 4.03
N ALA A 101 11.21 7.69 4.97
CA ALA A 101 12.07 8.87 4.84
C ALA A 101 11.37 10.08 4.19
N PRO A 102 10.29 10.63 4.77
CA PRO A 102 9.54 11.72 4.18
C PRO A 102 10.41 12.99 4.08
N THR A 103 10.20 13.79 3.04
CA THR A 103 10.91 15.06 2.84
C THR A 103 10.48 16.15 3.82
N ARG A 104 9.28 16.02 4.41
CA ARG A 104 8.72 16.96 5.37
C ARG A 104 7.86 16.22 6.39
N ARG A 105 7.94 16.64 7.65
CA ARG A 105 7.09 16.13 8.73
C ARG A 105 6.30 17.26 9.33
N LEU A 106 5.03 17.02 9.60
CA LEU A 106 4.13 17.95 10.26
C LEU A 106 3.51 17.24 11.47
N ALA A 107 3.47 17.89 12.61
CA ALA A 107 2.71 17.43 13.76
C ALA A 107 1.36 18.15 13.82
N LEU A 108 0.30 17.44 14.16
CA LEU A 108 -1.01 18.01 14.39
C LEU A 108 -1.27 18.02 15.91
N GLU A 109 -1.24 19.19 16.52
CA GLU A 109 -1.48 19.36 17.94
C GLU A 109 -2.52 20.46 18.18
N GLY A 110 -3.56 20.14 18.97
CA GLY A 110 -4.62 21.11 19.30
C GLY A 110 -5.30 21.74 18.06
N GLY A 111 -5.41 21.01 16.94
CA GLY A 111 -5.99 21.51 15.70
C GLY A 111 -5.06 22.42 14.88
N ARG A 112 -3.78 22.49 15.24
CA ARG A 112 -2.75 23.25 14.52
C ARG A 112 -1.69 22.35 13.94
N LEU A 113 -1.26 22.65 12.71
CA LEU A 113 -0.11 22.00 12.09
C LEU A 113 1.17 22.69 12.56
N LEU A 114 2.10 21.91 13.08
CA LEU A 114 3.43 22.34 13.51
C LEU A 114 4.47 21.64 12.61
N GLU A 115 5.53 22.36 12.28
CA GLU A 115 6.65 21.87 11.46
C GLU A 115 7.85 21.53 12.34
#